data_b8e9e53a53449c8eb163d00487a7b70c
#
_entry.id   b8e9e53a53449c8eb163d00487a7b70c
#
_cell.length_a   1.000
_cell.length_b   1.000
_cell.length_c   1.000
_cell.angle_alpha   90.00
_cell.angle_beta   90.00
_cell.angle_gamma   90.00
#
_symmetry.space_group_name_H-M   'P 1'
#
loop_
_entity.id
_entity.type
_entity.pdbx_description
1 polymer ?
#
loop_
_entity_poly.entity_id
_entity_poly.type
_entity_poly.pdbx_seq_one_letter_code
_entity_poly.pdbx_strand_id
1 'polypeptide(L)'
;VSHVEYQRLKQSYPLMMTVERKGRIVRRRGPLRNGLTHEERALRDRPYGELARRTIGSVYKEVKGDLTQGEYGLEQSFDTLLRGEPGLAVRQYLAGSTRQNTLQPPRDGYNVYTTLDMNLQQIVHRALYEQMTQFEADYGGAILMEVETGRILALANLTKGGESYYEGVNYALSALNEPGSTMKTPFMMAALDDGVCTPSDTIDTGNGVFKYGGYNIRDHNANRGGYGRISVAQGLWYSSNIVLAKIAIKGYVEHPDGIYQHLSNYGLLERLDVGLEGVATPTIIRPEDKSYGNSTIPGISRGYGISVPAINTLNFYNGVANGGRIMRPYLVDRVEDAEGKVIQEFQPQVLHENICKPATLDSIRSMLDNVVLQGTAKGPVRSDLISISGKTGTALMSNHGGGGYRASGEVYMTSFCGYFPSDHPKYSCIIFVVNPHGAGRASGGIVAGRGVKRIAEEIYTLSNPILLDTITPHPASERLKHLELAGGEKKRVESFVKAYKIPEVRSDGSSKVASDQLVVPQYGREGVELHPLARYSKGVMPRLVGLAPSEAVYQISLQGLEVQLVGYGRVLAQSIPIGTPIHPGQKVILHLGNNHRQ
;
A
#
# COMPACT_ATOMS: atom_id res chain seq x y z
N VAL A 1 6.04 21.69 -22.95
CA VAL A 1 5.47 22.90 -22.33
C VAL A 1 4.07 22.60 -21.85
N SER A 2 3.68 23.11 -20.71
CA SER A 2 2.30 22.99 -20.21
C SER A 2 1.31 23.74 -21.10
N HIS A 3 0.01 23.41 -20.99
CA HIS A 3 -1.04 24.13 -21.71
C HIS A 3 -0.99 25.66 -21.43
N VAL A 4 -0.76 26.04 -20.18
CA VAL A 4 -0.67 27.45 -19.77
C VAL A 4 0.53 28.14 -20.40
N GLU A 5 1.70 27.48 -20.40
CA GLU A 5 2.91 28.00 -21.06
C GLU A 5 2.74 28.11 -22.58
N TYR A 6 2.07 27.12 -23.19
CA TYR A 6 1.75 27.15 -24.61
C TYR A 6 0.80 28.30 -24.96
N GLN A 7 -0.22 28.59 -24.15
CA GLN A 7 -1.09 29.75 -24.36
C GLN A 7 -0.33 31.07 -24.22
N ARG A 8 0.61 31.18 -23.27
CA ARG A 8 1.52 32.33 -23.14
C ARG A 8 2.44 32.46 -24.34
N LEU A 9 3.01 31.33 -24.82
CA LEU A 9 3.87 31.30 -25.99
C LEU A 9 3.13 31.78 -27.25
N LYS A 10 1.88 31.35 -27.45
CA LYS A 10 1.04 31.81 -28.57
C LYS A 10 0.84 33.34 -28.62
N GLN A 11 0.89 34.00 -27.47
CA GLN A 11 0.68 35.44 -27.33
C GLN A 11 1.99 36.25 -27.34
N SER A 12 3.14 35.58 -27.34
CA SER A 12 4.45 36.20 -27.29
C SER A 12 5.06 36.40 -28.69
N TYR A 13 5.97 37.40 -28.83
CA TYR A 13 6.81 37.49 -30.00
C TYR A 13 7.82 36.31 -30.00
N PRO A 14 8.12 35.66 -31.15
CA PRO A 14 7.75 36.03 -32.52
C PRO A 14 6.42 35.43 -33.05
N LEU A 15 5.56 34.82 -32.25
CA LEU A 15 4.28 34.25 -32.69
C LEU A 15 3.20 35.32 -32.85
N MET A 16 3.20 36.30 -31.95
CA MET A 16 2.36 37.50 -32.01
C MET A 16 3.23 38.73 -31.84
N MET A 17 2.95 39.76 -32.61
CA MET A 17 3.64 41.06 -32.54
C MET A 17 2.63 42.18 -32.43
N THR A 18 2.99 43.21 -31.68
CA THR A 18 2.21 44.44 -31.57
C THR A 18 2.76 45.43 -32.55
N VAL A 19 1.91 45.94 -33.45
CA VAL A 19 2.27 46.95 -34.47
C VAL A 19 1.30 48.13 -34.36
N GLU A 20 1.84 49.32 -34.55
CA GLU A 20 1.04 50.51 -34.67
C GLU A 20 0.55 50.67 -36.12
N ARG A 21 -0.75 50.87 -36.33
CA ARG A 21 -1.36 51.11 -37.61
C ARG A 21 -2.41 52.22 -37.50
N LYS A 22 -2.18 53.32 -38.18
CA LYS A 22 -3.09 54.49 -38.17
C LYS A 22 -3.34 55.03 -36.73
N GLY A 23 -2.32 55.15 -35.91
CA GLY A 23 -2.43 55.63 -34.54
C GLY A 23 -3.08 54.65 -33.55
N ARG A 24 -3.29 53.39 -33.94
CA ARG A 24 -3.83 52.34 -33.06
C ARG A 24 -2.89 51.18 -32.92
N ILE A 25 -2.68 50.70 -31.72
CA ILE A 25 -1.92 49.49 -31.40
C ILE A 25 -2.77 48.27 -31.77
N VAL A 26 -2.27 47.45 -32.72
CA VAL A 26 -2.94 46.23 -33.20
C VAL A 26 -2.04 45.02 -33.00
N ARG A 27 -2.60 43.91 -32.50
CA ARG A 27 -1.89 42.63 -32.46
C ARG A 27 -1.94 41.94 -33.81
N ARG A 28 -0.80 41.55 -34.34
CA ARG A 28 -0.68 40.75 -35.57
C ARG A 28 0.05 39.45 -35.34
N ARG A 29 -0.16 38.52 -36.31
CA ARG A 29 0.59 37.24 -36.34
C ARG A 29 2.06 37.55 -36.56
N GLY A 30 2.92 37.00 -35.70
CA GLY A 30 4.37 37.10 -35.80
C GLY A 30 4.94 36.19 -36.92
N PRO A 31 6.22 36.36 -37.28
CA PRO A 31 6.85 35.64 -38.38
C PRO A 31 6.91 34.13 -38.21
N LEU A 32 7.00 33.62 -37.00
CA LEU A 32 7.13 32.17 -36.74
C LEU A 32 5.80 31.43 -36.51
N ARG A 33 4.68 32.11 -36.58
CA ARG A 33 3.37 31.47 -36.28
C ARG A 33 3.04 30.28 -37.18
N ASN A 34 3.42 30.35 -38.46
CA ASN A 34 3.12 29.28 -39.44
C ASN A 34 4.20 28.18 -39.42
N GLY A 35 5.33 28.42 -38.75
CA GLY A 35 6.43 27.45 -38.61
C GLY A 35 6.38 26.62 -37.35
N LEU A 36 5.39 26.87 -36.45
CA LEU A 36 5.20 26.12 -35.24
C LEU A 36 3.99 25.21 -35.37
N THR A 37 4.23 23.91 -35.35
CA THR A 37 3.23 22.89 -35.14
C THR A 37 3.27 22.44 -33.68
N HIS A 38 2.14 22.10 -33.12
CA HIS A 38 2.04 21.56 -31.78
C HIS A 38 1.20 20.28 -31.80
N GLU A 39 1.58 19.36 -30.97
CA GLU A 39 0.83 18.16 -30.66
C GLU A 39 0.49 18.21 -29.17
N GLU A 40 -0.79 18.10 -28.83
CA GLU A 40 -1.23 17.98 -27.45
C GLU A 40 -1.12 16.51 -27.04
N ARG A 41 -0.42 16.25 -25.95
CA ARG A 41 -0.34 14.93 -25.35
C ARG A 41 -0.82 15.04 -23.91
N ALA A 42 -1.83 14.26 -23.57
CA ALA A 42 -2.20 14.06 -22.18
C ALA A 42 -1.13 13.19 -21.51
N LEU A 43 -0.49 13.72 -20.49
CA LEU A 43 0.46 12.99 -19.66
C LEU A 43 -0.23 12.71 -18.31
N ARG A 44 -0.19 11.45 -17.87
CA ARG A 44 -0.61 11.09 -16.52
C ARG A 44 0.48 11.50 -15.55
N ASP A 45 0.20 12.46 -14.68
CA ASP A 45 1.06 12.80 -13.56
C ASP A 45 0.90 11.77 -12.44
N ARG A 46 2.02 11.39 -11.83
CA ARG A 46 2.10 10.43 -10.71
C ARG A 46 2.88 11.06 -9.56
N PRO A 47 2.24 11.90 -8.73
CA PRO A 47 2.93 12.65 -7.67
C PRO A 47 3.66 11.74 -6.66
N TYR A 48 3.18 10.51 -6.49
CA TYR A 48 3.76 9.51 -5.60
C TYR A 48 4.58 8.43 -6.31
N GLY A 49 4.91 8.65 -7.59
CA GLY A 49 5.73 7.74 -8.40
C GLY A 49 5.12 6.34 -8.54
N GLU A 50 5.84 5.33 -8.06
CA GLU A 50 5.44 3.93 -8.20
C GLU A 50 4.49 3.43 -7.08
N LEU A 51 4.24 4.24 -6.03
CA LEU A 51 3.35 3.84 -4.94
C LEU A 51 1.90 3.65 -5.42
N ALA A 52 1.31 2.51 -5.08
CA ALA A 52 -0.04 2.11 -5.47
C ALA A 52 -0.29 2.13 -6.99
N ARG A 53 0.77 2.07 -7.80
CA ARG A 53 0.69 2.19 -9.25
C ARG A 53 -0.30 1.21 -9.86
N ARG A 54 -0.24 -0.05 -9.42
CA ARG A 54 -1.14 -1.09 -9.94
C ARG A 54 -2.59 -0.89 -9.52
N THR A 55 -2.80 -0.36 -8.32
CA THR A 55 -4.14 -0.07 -7.78
C THR A 55 -4.76 1.15 -8.44
N ILE A 56 -4.01 2.25 -8.51
CA ILE A 56 -4.47 3.48 -9.19
C ILE A 56 -4.69 3.20 -10.67
N GLY A 57 -3.76 2.56 -11.33
CA GLY A 57 -3.90 2.18 -12.72
C GLY A 57 -3.12 3.03 -13.70
N SER A 58 -3.39 2.83 -14.97
CA SER A 58 -2.80 3.55 -16.10
C SER A 58 -3.83 3.80 -17.17
N VAL A 59 -3.50 4.70 -18.06
CA VAL A 59 -4.29 5.03 -19.24
C VAL A 59 -3.47 4.82 -20.49
N TYR A 60 -4.10 4.40 -21.57
CA TYR A 60 -3.51 4.38 -22.91
C TYR A 60 -4.29 5.30 -23.85
N LYS A 61 -3.63 5.78 -24.88
CA LYS A 61 -4.25 6.62 -25.90
C LYS A 61 -4.73 5.74 -27.05
N GLU A 62 -6.01 5.82 -27.39
CA GLU A 62 -6.53 5.13 -28.56
C GLU A 62 -6.03 5.78 -29.86
N VAL A 63 -5.50 4.96 -30.79
CA VAL A 63 -4.86 5.44 -32.03
C VAL A 63 -5.85 6.16 -32.98
N LYS A 64 -7.15 5.92 -32.85
CA LYS A 64 -8.19 6.43 -33.79
C LYS A 64 -9.00 7.64 -33.34
N GLY A 65 -8.84 8.16 -32.12
CA GLY A 65 -9.80 9.15 -31.65
C GLY A 65 -9.32 10.17 -30.64
N ASP A 66 -8.05 10.26 -30.31
CA ASP A 66 -7.54 11.14 -29.25
C ASP A 66 -8.15 10.91 -27.84
N LEU A 67 -8.94 9.84 -27.68
CA LEU A 67 -9.52 9.46 -26.39
C LEU A 67 -8.49 8.69 -25.57
N THR A 68 -8.38 9.06 -24.32
CA THR A 68 -7.61 8.31 -23.32
C THR A 68 -8.55 7.31 -22.67
N GLN A 69 -8.14 6.07 -22.50
CA GLN A 69 -8.92 5.02 -21.86
C GLN A 69 -8.13 4.38 -20.72
N GLY A 70 -8.81 4.01 -19.64
CA GLY A 70 -8.22 3.27 -18.53
C GLY A 70 -7.75 1.88 -18.96
N GLU A 71 -6.51 1.54 -18.62
CA GLU A 71 -5.88 0.27 -19.01
C GLU A 71 -6.03 -0.79 -17.92
N TYR A 72 -5.85 -0.40 -16.68
CA TYR A 72 -6.00 -1.23 -15.49
C TYR A 72 -6.22 -0.38 -14.24
N GLY A 73 -6.56 -1.02 -13.12
CA GLY A 73 -6.75 -0.37 -11.82
C GLY A 73 -8.01 0.50 -11.75
N LEU A 74 -8.00 1.51 -10.89
CA LEU A 74 -9.10 2.47 -10.76
C LEU A 74 -9.34 3.25 -12.04
N GLU A 75 -8.29 3.55 -12.81
CA GLU A 75 -8.41 4.19 -14.13
C GLU A 75 -9.30 3.39 -15.07
N GLN A 76 -9.20 2.06 -15.05
CA GLN A 76 -10.06 1.17 -15.86
C GLN A 76 -11.45 1.04 -15.24
N SER A 77 -11.54 0.78 -13.93
CA SER A 77 -12.82 0.53 -13.27
C SER A 77 -13.76 1.75 -13.29
N PHE A 78 -13.18 2.95 -13.30
CA PHE A 78 -13.92 4.23 -13.34
C PHE A 78 -13.73 5.00 -14.65
N ASP A 79 -13.27 4.34 -15.71
CA ASP A 79 -12.94 4.98 -16.98
C ASP A 79 -14.07 5.86 -17.55
N THR A 80 -15.31 5.37 -17.52
CA THR A 80 -16.47 6.12 -18.01
C THR A 80 -16.73 7.43 -17.28
N LEU A 81 -16.34 7.50 -16.00
CA LEU A 81 -16.46 8.69 -15.17
C LEU A 81 -15.25 9.62 -15.33
N LEU A 82 -14.05 9.04 -15.40
CA LEU A 82 -12.79 9.79 -15.43
C LEU A 82 -12.49 10.46 -16.76
N ARG A 83 -12.86 9.85 -17.89
CA ARG A 83 -12.47 10.35 -19.23
C ARG A 83 -13.28 11.53 -19.74
N GLY A 84 -14.44 11.84 -19.13
CA GLY A 84 -15.35 12.89 -19.59
C GLY A 84 -16.01 12.61 -20.95
N GLU A 85 -16.56 13.65 -21.56
CA GLU A 85 -17.23 13.59 -22.87
C GLU A 85 -16.53 14.49 -23.88
N PRO A 86 -16.18 13.99 -25.08
CA PRO A 86 -15.57 14.81 -26.11
C PRO A 86 -16.55 15.82 -26.66
N GLY A 87 -16.07 17.03 -26.89
CA GLY A 87 -16.84 18.08 -27.58
C GLY A 87 -16.96 17.83 -29.10
N LEU A 88 -17.94 18.42 -29.71
CA LEU A 88 -18.14 18.40 -31.18
C LEU A 88 -17.87 19.78 -31.77
N ALA A 89 -16.99 19.83 -32.77
CA ALA A 89 -16.68 21.07 -33.46
C ALA A 89 -16.65 20.85 -34.99
N VAL A 90 -17.17 21.81 -35.73
CA VAL A 90 -17.14 21.83 -37.20
C VAL A 90 -16.04 22.77 -37.66
N ARG A 91 -15.16 22.29 -38.55
CA ARG A 91 -14.16 23.11 -39.25
C ARG A 91 -14.74 23.60 -40.55
N GLN A 92 -14.88 24.92 -40.69
CA GLN A 92 -15.31 25.58 -41.92
C GLN A 92 -14.09 26.26 -42.57
N TYR A 93 -13.93 26.01 -43.86
CA TYR A 93 -12.92 26.65 -44.68
C TYR A 93 -13.58 27.83 -45.41
N LEU A 94 -13.25 29.06 -45.01
CA LEU A 94 -13.77 30.28 -45.58
C LEU A 94 -12.61 31.16 -46.06
N ALA A 95 -12.57 31.42 -47.38
CA ALA A 95 -11.63 32.36 -47.99
C ALA A 95 -10.18 32.26 -47.54
N GLY A 96 -9.60 31.03 -47.52
CA GLY A 96 -8.21 30.78 -47.14
C GLY A 96 -7.94 30.76 -45.64
N SER A 97 -8.95 30.79 -44.79
CA SER A 97 -8.82 30.62 -43.33
C SER A 97 -9.72 29.47 -42.83
N THR A 98 -9.22 28.75 -41.85
CA THR A 98 -10.00 27.71 -41.16
C THR A 98 -10.63 28.33 -39.92
N ARG A 99 -11.92 28.25 -39.81
CA ARG A 99 -12.70 28.63 -38.62
C ARG A 99 -13.27 27.37 -37.97
N GLN A 100 -13.04 27.21 -36.69
CA GLN A 100 -13.61 26.11 -35.90
C GLN A 100 -14.79 26.67 -35.10
N ASN A 101 -15.97 26.12 -35.34
CA ASN A 101 -17.19 26.44 -34.61
C ASN A 101 -17.48 25.25 -33.69
N THR A 102 -17.49 25.45 -32.39
CA THR A 102 -17.86 24.43 -31.40
C THR A 102 -19.38 24.29 -31.42
N LEU A 103 -19.88 23.11 -31.73
CA LEU A 103 -21.32 22.78 -31.68
C LEU A 103 -21.69 22.31 -30.27
N GLN A 104 -20.81 21.50 -29.65
CA GLN A 104 -20.98 21.01 -28.31
C GLN A 104 -19.63 21.17 -27.58
N PRO A 105 -19.57 21.87 -26.44
CA PRO A 105 -18.35 21.94 -25.65
C PRO A 105 -18.02 20.57 -25.05
N PRO A 106 -16.73 20.25 -24.86
CA PRO A 106 -16.35 19.07 -24.10
C PRO A 106 -16.79 19.20 -22.64
N ARG A 107 -17.04 18.07 -21.99
CA ARG A 107 -17.29 17.99 -20.57
C ARG A 107 -16.10 17.30 -19.88
N ASP A 108 -15.61 17.90 -18.83
CA ASP A 108 -14.55 17.31 -18.03
C ASP A 108 -15.04 16.03 -17.32
N GLY A 109 -14.14 15.09 -17.11
CA GLY A 109 -14.40 13.91 -16.31
C GLY A 109 -14.54 14.23 -14.83
N TYR A 110 -15.04 13.27 -14.08
CA TYR A 110 -15.19 13.36 -12.63
C TYR A 110 -13.88 13.09 -11.90
N ASN A 111 -13.81 13.49 -10.65
CA ASN A 111 -12.71 13.19 -9.73
C ASN A 111 -13.10 12.00 -8.85
N VAL A 112 -12.25 10.98 -8.77
CA VAL A 112 -12.43 9.81 -7.90
C VAL A 112 -11.54 9.96 -6.68
N TYR A 113 -12.15 10.01 -5.50
CA TYR A 113 -11.47 10.06 -4.21
C TYR A 113 -11.37 8.66 -3.64
N THR A 114 -10.14 8.22 -3.39
CA THR A 114 -9.86 6.88 -2.89
C THR A 114 -9.77 6.84 -1.38
N THR A 115 -9.92 5.64 -0.78
CA THR A 115 -9.68 5.39 0.63
C THR A 115 -8.20 5.28 0.98
N LEU A 116 -7.31 5.25 -0.03
CA LEU A 116 -5.87 5.09 0.17
C LEU A 116 -5.28 6.29 0.93
N ASP A 117 -4.60 6.01 2.02
CA ASP A 117 -3.76 6.97 2.73
C ASP A 117 -2.31 6.78 2.25
N MET A 118 -1.73 7.80 1.62
CA MET A 118 -0.40 7.66 1.00
C MET A 118 0.74 7.51 2.02
N ASN A 119 0.57 7.96 3.27
CA ASN A 119 1.53 7.70 4.33
C ASN A 119 1.48 6.24 4.74
N LEU A 120 0.28 5.69 4.96
CA LEU A 120 0.08 4.27 5.27
C LEU A 120 0.50 3.38 4.09
N GLN A 121 0.19 3.79 2.85
CA GLN A 121 0.63 3.10 1.64
C GLN A 121 2.16 3.00 1.56
N GLN A 122 2.87 4.07 1.89
CA GLN A 122 4.34 4.08 1.91
C GLN A 122 4.91 3.12 2.97
N ILE A 123 4.32 3.10 4.17
CA ILE A 123 4.72 2.19 5.26
C ILE A 123 4.53 0.74 4.83
N VAL A 124 3.34 0.41 4.32
CA VAL A 124 2.99 -0.95 3.87
C VAL A 124 3.86 -1.40 2.70
N HIS A 125 4.04 -0.54 1.71
CA HIS A 125 4.90 -0.81 0.54
C HIS A 125 6.35 -1.09 0.97
N ARG A 126 6.92 -0.24 1.82
CA ARG A 126 8.29 -0.39 2.32
C ARG A 126 8.46 -1.66 3.13
N ALA A 127 7.53 -1.96 4.03
CA ALA A 127 7.57 -3.17 4.84
C ALA A 127 7.53 -4.44 3.96
N LEU A 128 6.68 -4.46 2.94
CA LEU A 128 6.64 -5.56 1.95
C LEU A 128 7.94 -5.63 1.16
N TYR A 129 8.42 -4.50 0.61
CA TYR A 129 9.62 -4.43 -0.22
C TYR A 129 10.86 -4.99 0.50
N GLU A 130 11.02 -4.67 1.78
CA GLU A 130 12.13 -5.16 2.58
C GLU A 130 12.07 -6.67 2.80
N GLN A 131 10.88 -7.23 3.08
CA GLN A 131 10.73 -8.67 3.21
C GLN A 131 10.99 -9.38 1.88
N MET A 132 10.47 -8.83 0.78
CA MET A 132 10.71 -9.34 -0.58
C MET A 132 12.21 -9.35 -0.91
N THR A 133 12.91 -8.26 -0.61
CA THR A 133 14.35 -8.12 -0.87
C THR A 133 15.17 -9.04 0.03
N GLN A 134 14.85 -9.10 1.33
CA GLN A 134 15.57 -9.93 2.28
C GLN A 134 15.51 -11.42 1.92
N PHE A 135 14.38 -11.88 1.38
CA PHE A 135 14.15 -13.28 1.06
C PHE A 135 14.19 -13.57 -0.44
N GLU A 136 14.59 -12.63 -1.28
CA GLU A 136 14.71 -12.76 -2.73
C GLU A 136 13.48 -13.41 -3.39
N ALA A 137 12.29 -13.08 -2.90
CA ALA A 137 11.05 -13.72 -3.25
C ALA A 137 10.57 -13.34 -4.66
N ASP A 138 9.73 -14.17 -5.27
CA ASP A 138 9.24 -13.94 -6.65
C ASP A 138 8.19 -12.84 -6.70
N TYR A 139 7.17 -12.92 -5.84
CA TYR A 139 6.14 -11.92 -5.72
C TYR A 139 5.50 -11.93 -4.33
N GLY A 140 4.79 -10.87 -4.00
CA GLY A 140 4.06 -10.76 -2.75
C GLY A 140 3.08 -9.61 -2.76
N GLY A 141 2.26 -9.56 -1.72
CA GLY A 141 1.30 -8.49 -1.52
C GLY A 141 1.05 -8.19 -0.05
N ALA A 142 0.56 -6.99 0.18
CA ALA A 142 0.16 -6.52 1.50
C ALA A 142 -1.10 -5.66 1.40
N ILE A 143 -2.01 -5.84 2.34
CA ILE A 143 -3.23 -5.03 2.48
C ILE A 143 -3.32 -4.55 3.92
N LEU A 144 -3.63 -3.26 4.08
CA LEU A 144 -4.02 -2.65 5.35
C LEU A 144 -5.45 -2.15 5.23
N MET A 145 -6.32 -2.56 6.14
CA MET A 145 -7.74 -2.23 6.14
C MET A 145 -8.18 -1.69 7.50
N GLU A 146 -9.05 -0.70 7.49
CA GLU A 146 -9.70 -0.17 8.69
C GLU A 146 -10.74 -1.17 9.19
N VAL A 147 -10.70 -1.49 10.49
CA VAL A 147 -11.53 -2.55 11.06
C VAL A 147 -13.00 -2.18 11.03
N GLU A 148 -13.34 -0.98 11.44
CA GLU A 148 -14.74 -0.55 11.62
C GLU A 148 -15.50 -0.41 10.30
N THR A 149 -14.85 0.08 9.25
CA THR A 149 -15.51 0.48 8.01
C THR A 149 -15.26 -0.46 6.83
N GLY A 150 -14.17 -1.22 6.84
CA GLY A 150 -13.72 -2.00 5.69
C GLY A 150 -12.97 -1.18 4.63
N ARG A 151 -12.61 0.09 4.90
CA ARG A 151 -11.79 0.93 4.00
C ARG A 151 -10.42 0.31 3.80
N ILE A 152 -10.02 0.11 2.55
CA ILE A 152 -8.66 -0.32 2.21
C ILE A 152 -7.78 0.91 2.22
N LEU A 153 -6.94 1.04 3.25
CA LEU A 153 -6.07 2.21 3.45
C LEU A 153 -4.75 2.10 2.72
N ALA A 154 -4.29 0.86 2.47
CA ALA A 154 -3.12 0.60 1.66
C ALA A 154 -3.23 -0.76 0.97
N LEU A 155 -2.73 -0.84 -0.27
CA LEU A 155 -2.70 -2.04 -1.09
C LEU A 155 -1.40 -2.04 -1.91
N ALA A 156 -0.46 -2.89 -1.56
CA ALA A 156 0.84 -3.03 -2.22
C ALA A 156 0.98 -4.43 -2.83
N ASN A 157 1.49 -4.50 -4.05
CA ASN A 157 1.74 -5.74 -4.77
C ASN A 157 3.09 -5.64 -5.47
N LEU A 158 4.00 -6.53 -5.16
CA LEU A 158 5.36 -6.50 -5.69
C LEU A 158 5.70 -7.75 -6.48
N THR A 159 6.30 -7.56 -7.65
CA THR A 159 6.82 -8.60 -8.53
C THR A 159 8.33 -8.40 -8.71
N LYS A 160 9.09 -9.47 -8.69
CA LYS A 160 10.53 -9.44 -8.96
C LYS A 160 10.79 -9.05 -10.43
N GLY A 161 11.59 -8.03 -10.66
CA GLY A 161 12.00 -7.56 -11.98
C GLY A 161 13.51 -7.34 -12.03
N GLY A 162 14.26 -8.38 -12.41
CA GLY A 162 15.71 -8.33 -12.34
C GLY A 162 16.22 -8.24 -10.89
N GLU A 163 16.93 -7.17 -10.54
CA GLU A 163 17.47 -6.94 -9.20
C GLU A 163 16.54 -6.12 -8.29
N SER A 164 15.37 -5.69 -8.79
CA SER A 164 14.43 -4.84 -8.06
C SER A 164 13.02 -5.43 -8.06
N TYR A 165 12.10 -4.74 -7.38
CA TYR A 165 10.68 -5.09 -7.33
C TYR A 165 9.83 -3.92 -7.83
N TYR A 166 8.74 -4.23 -8.52
CA TYR A 166 7.81 -3.26 -9.07
C TYR A 166 6.36 -3.72 -8.91
N GLU A 167 5.41 -2.82 -8.99
CA GLU A 167 3.97 -3.15 -8.97
C GLU A 167 3.48 -3.57 -10.36
N GLY A 168 3.49 -4.89 -10.63
CA GLY A 168 3.08 -5.48 -11.91
C GLY A 168 1.65 -6.02 -11.92
N VAL A 169 1.33 -6.93 -11.02
CA VAL A 169 0.04 -7.63 -10.93
C VAL A 169 -0.58 -7.39 -9.56
N ASN A 170 -1.89 -7.24 -9.49
CA ASN A 170 -2.61 -7.11 -8.22
C ASN A 170 -2.88 -8.49 -7.58
N TYR A 171 -1.82 -9.15 -7.14
CA TYR A 171 -1.89 -10.49 -6.56
C TYR A 171 -2.82 -10.58 -5.35
N ALA A 172 -2.88 -9.53 -4.54
CA ALA A 172 -3.68 -9.52 -3.33
C ALA A 172 -5.19 -9.68 -3.60
N LEU A 173 -5.65 -9.26 -4.78
CA LEU A 173 -7.05 -9.35 -5.21
C LEU A 173 -7.28 -10.45 -6.25
N SER A 174 -6.30 -10.75 -7.11
CA SER A 174 -6.51 -11.62 -8.27
C SER A 174 -5.90 -13.02 -8.14
N ALA A 175 -4.92 -13.23 -7.26
CA ALA A 175 -4.29 -14.54 -7.13
C ALA A 175 -5.11 -15.48 -6.24
N LEU A 176 -5.51 -16.62 -6.79
CA LEU A 176 -6.11 -17.71 -6.03
C LEU A 176 -5.01 -18.59 -5.44
N ASN A 177 -4.83 -18.47 -4.14
CA ASN A 177 -3.85 -19.28 -3.41
C ASN A 177 -4.52 -20.09 -2.31
N GLU A 178 -3.97 -21.27 -2.04
CA GLU A 178 -4.34 -22.03 -0.84
C GLU A 178 -3.83 -21.27 0.40
N PRO A 179 -4.73 -20.84 1.32
CA PRO A 179 -4.36 -19.95 2.43
C PRO A 179 -3.49 -20.64 3.49
N GLY A 180 -3.35 -21.95 3.44
CA GLY A 180 -2.60 -22.74 4.40
C GLY A 180 -3.08 -22.51 5.82
N SER A 181 -2.16 -22.38 6.76
CA SER A 181 -2.47 -22.30 8.20
C SER A 181 -3.29 -21.08 8.64
N THR A 182 -3.50 -20.07 7.81
CA THR A 182 -4.44 -18.98 8.14
C THR A 182 -5.89 -19.46 8.13
N MET A 183 -6.19 -20.52 7.35
CA MET A 183 -7.50 -21.17 7.32
C MET A 183 -7.86 -21.90 8.60
N LYS A 184 -6.90 -22.20 9.45
CA LYS A 184 -7.14 -22.88 10.74
C LYS A 184 -8.02 -22.05 11.67
N THR A 185 -7.97 -20.72 11.59
CA THR A 185 -8.78 -19.82 12.41
C THR A 185 -10.26 -19.89 12.06
N PRO A 186 -10.72 -19.68 10.80
CA PRO A 186 -12.14 -19.83 10.47
C PRO A 186 -12.65 -21.25 10.72
N PHE A 187 -11.85 -22.27 10.44
CA PHE A 187 -12.24 -23.63 10.72
C PHE A 187 -12.41 -23.91 12.22
N MET A 188 -11.49 -23.43 13.05
CA MET A 188 -11.58 -23.54 14.52
C MET A 188 -12.79 -22.77 15.04
N MET A 189 -13.08 -21.60 14.50
CA MET A 189 -14.23 -20.79 14.88
C MET A 189 -15.54 -21.55 14.62
N ALA A 190 -15.68 -22.16 13.45
CA ALA A 190 -16.83 -23.01 13.13
C ALA A 190 -16.97 -24.18 14.11
N ALA A 191 -15.88 -24.90 14.38
CA ALA A 191 -15.88 -26.04 15.27
C ALA A 191 -16.25 -25.72 16.74
N LEU A 192 -15.79 -24.55 17.22
CA LEU A 192 -16.18 -24.06 18.55
C LEU A 192 -17.65 -23.61 18.57
N ASP A 193 -18.13 -22.97 17.53
CA ASP A 193 -19.48 -22.45 17.41
C ASP A 193 -20.51 -23.58 17.35
N ASP A 194 -20.21 -24.67 16.64
CA ASP A 194 -21.01 -25.88 16.54
C ASP A 194 -20.89 -26.80 17.79
N GLY A 195 -19.97 -26.46 18.72
CA GLY A 195 -19.74 -27.28 19.92
C GLY A 195 -19.04 -28.62 19.64
N VAL A 196 -18.38 -28.75 18.48
CA VAL A 196 -17.58 -29.95 18.16
C VAL A 196 -16.45 -30.12 19.16
N CYS A 197 -15.88 -29.01 19.64
CA CYS A 197 -14.85 -28.96 20.68
C CYS A 197 -14.96 -27.71 21.53
N THR A 198 -14.25 -27.71 22.67
CA THR A 198 -14.03 -26.53 23.52
C THR A 198 -12.55 -26.14 23.53
N PRO A 199 -12.18 -24.89 23.88
CA PRO A 199 -10.78 -24.47 23.96
C PRO A 199 -9.91 -25.31 24.86
N SER A 200 -10.49 -25.87 25.95
CA SER A 200 -9.80 -26.67 26.97
C SER A 200 -9.73 -28.16 26.67
N ASP A 201 -10.53 -28.65 25.71
CA ASP A 201 -10.46 -30.06 25.30
C ASP A 201 -9.04 -30.42 24.90
N THR A 202 -8.60 -31.63 25.23
CA THR A 202 -7.24 -32.07 24.92
C THR A 202 -7.23 -33.08 23.77
N ILE A 203 -6.28 -32.91 22.88
CA ILE A 203 -6.08 -33.78 21.72
C ILE A 203 -4.64 -34.32 21.78
N ASP A 204 -4.52 -35.63 21.66
CA ASP A 204 -3.21 -36.27 21.56
C ASP A 204 -2.69 -36.17 20.11
N THR A 205 -1.57 -35.51 19.92
CA THR A 205 -0.88 -35.38 18.63
C THR A 205 0.26 -36.41 18.47
N GLY A 206 0.50 -37.22 19.53
CA GLY A 206 1.55 -38.23 19.54
C GLY A 206 2.92 -37.63 19.25
N ASN A 207 3.69 -38.32 18.43
CA ASN A 207 5.00 -37.87 17.96
C ASN A 207 4.95 -36.87 16.79
N GLY A 208 3.80 -36.25 16.53
CA GLY A 208 3.65 -35.26 15.44
C GLY A 208 3.35 -35.86 14.07
N VAL A 209 2.96 -37.16 14.01
CA VAL A 209 2.54 -37.83 12.75
C VAL A 209 1.23 -38.56 12.99
N PHE A 210 0.22 -38.25 12.18
CA PHE A 210 -1.10 -38.88 12.20
C PHE A 210 -1.47 -39.39 10.82
N LYS A 211 -1.81 -40.68 10.71
CA LYS A 211 -2.25 -41.30 9.46
C LYS A 211 -3.76 -41.29 9.33
N TYR A 212 -4.27 -40.75 8.21
CA TYR A 212 -5.68 -40.71 7.90
C TYR A 212 -5.92 -40.68 6.40
N GLY A 213 -6.88 -41.47 5.89
CA GLY A 213 -7.26 -41.50 4.47
C GLY A 213 -6.10 -41.78 3.51
N GLY A 214 -5.13 -42.60 3.94
CA GLY A 214 -3.94 -42.93 3.12
C GLY A 214 -2.82 -41.85 3.17
N TYR A 215 -3.00 -40.76 3.88
CA TYR A 215 -2.04 -39.64 4.00
C TYR A 215 -1.42 -39.55 5.40
N ASN A 216 -0.18 -39.06 5.44
CA ASN A 216 0.49 -38.69 6.69
C ASN A 216 0.28 -37.18 6.95
N ILE A 217 -0.51 -36.84 7.96
CA ILE A 217 -0.65 -35.50 8.48
C ILE A 217 0.47 -35.26 9.50
N ARG A 218 1.29 -34.25 9.28
CA ARG A 218 2.48 -33.98 10.10
C ARG A 218 2.41 -32.59 10.71
N ASP A 219 2.74 -32.47 11.99
CA ASP A 219 3.05 -31.21 12.62
C ASP A 219 4.46 -30.77 12.28
N HIS A 220 4.73 -29.47 12.29
CA HIS A 220 6.05 -28.93 11.93
C HIS A 220 7.18 -29.36 12.89
N ASN A 221 6.83 -29.80 14.10
CA ASN A 221 7.78 -30.31 15.08
C ASN A 221 7.86 -31.85 15.14
N ALA A 222 7.33 -32.56 14.15
CA ALA A 222 7.36 -34.02 14.11
C ALA A 222 8.78 -34.60 14.23
N ASN A 223 9.78 -33.92 13.68
CA ASN A 223 11.19 -34.31 13.76
C ASN A 223 11.81 -34.01 15.16
N ARG A 224 11.04 -33.37 16.06
CA ARG A 224 11.46 -33.03 17.45
C ARG A 224 10.57 -33.77 18.49
N GLY A 225 9.85 -34.81 18.09
CA GLY A 225 9.05 -35.65 18.96
C GLY A 225 7.58 -35.26 19.08
N GLY A 226 7.10 -34.29 18.30
CA GLY A 226 5.69 -33.84 18.33
C GLY A 226 5.34 -33.01 19.56
N TYR A 227 4.03 -32.75 19.76
CA TYR A 227 3.51 -31.99 20.92
C TYR A 227 2.91 -32.89 22.01
N GLY A 228 2.75 -34.19 21.76
CA GLY A 228 2.04 -35.08 22.66
C GLY A 228 0.58 -34.65 22.84
N ARG A 229 0.11 -34.57 24.08
CA ARG A 229 -1.25 -34.15 24.43
C ARG A 229 -1.28 -32.64 24.69
N ILE A 230 -2.01 -31.89 23.88
CA ILE A 230 -2.17 -30.42 23.99
C ILE A 230 -3.66 -30.04 23.95
N SER A 231 -3.99 -28.84 24.45
CA SER A 231 -5.35 -28.32 24.35
C SER A 231 -5.70 -27.90 22.92
N VAL A 232 -6.98 -27.81 22.61
CA VAL A 232 -7.50 -27.29 21.34
C VAL A 232 -6.98 -25.87 21.11
N ALA A 233 -6.98 -25.02 22.15
CA ALA A 233 -6.41 -23.67 22.07
C ALA A 233 -4.92 -23.70 21.71
N GLN A 234 -4.11 -24.52 22.37
CA GLN A 234 -2.69 -24.71 22.04
C GLN A 234 -2.51 -25.25 20.62
N GLY A 235 -3.45 -26.05 20.11
CA GLY A 235 -3.45 -26.51 18.73
C GLY A 235 -3.46 -25.37 17.72
N LEU A 236 -4.19 -24.28 17.98
CA LEU A 236 -4.17 -23.09 17.16
C LEU A 236 -2.91 -22.24 17.37
N TRP A 237 -2.43 -22.08 18.63
CA TRP A 237 -1.21 -21.33 18.95
C TRP A 237 0.02 -21.89 18.25
N TYR A 238 0.18 -23.21 18.32
CA TYR A 238 1.30 -23.94 17.71
C TYR A 238 1.03 -24.33 16.25
N SER A 239 -0.15 -23.98 15.73
CA SER A 239 -0.53 -24.29 14.35
C SER A 239 -0.49 -25.79 14.06
N SER A 240 -0.92 -26.66 15.00
CA SER A 240 -0.92 -28.11 14.82
C SER A 240 -1.86 -28.52 13.69
N ASN A 241 -1.32 -29.25 12.72
CA ASN A 241 -2.10 -29.84 11.63
C ASN A 241 -2.95 -31.01 12.13
N ILE A 242 -2.47 -31.73 13.13
CA ILE A 242 -3.12 -32.94 13.68
C ILE A 242 -4.33 -32.55 14.51
N VAL A 243 -4.24 -31.49 15.34
CA VAL A 243 -5.40 -30.99 16.11
C VAL A 243 -6.53 -30.61 15.16
N LEU A 244 -6.27 -29.79 14.14
CA LEU A 244 -7.29 -29.37 13.20
C LEU A 244 -7.88 -30.53 12.39
N ALA A 245 -7.05 -31.46 11.94
CA ALA A 245 -7.52 -32.64 11.21
C ALA A 245 -8.42 -33.53 12.08
N LYS A 246 -8.05 -33.78 13.34
CA LYS A 246 -8.87 -34.58 14.25
C LYS A 246 -10.21 -33.94 14.58
N ILE A 247 -10.24 -32.61 14.76
CA ILE A 247 -11.50 -31.84 14.93
C ILE A 247 -12.35 -31.94 13.66
N ALA A 248 -11.73 -31.79 12.47
CA ALA A 248 -12.41 -31.92 11.19
C ALA A 248 -13.04 -33.29 10.98
N ILE A 249 -12.32 -34.36 11.33
CA ILE A 249 -12.81 -35.74 11.24
C ILE A 249 -13.98 -35.94 12.19
N LYS A 250 -13.87 -35.46 13.44
CA LYS A 250 -14.92 -35.61 14.45
C LYS A 250 -16.22 -34.89 14.08
N GLY A 251 -16.11 -33.67 13.51
CA GLY A 251 -17.29 -32.81 13.33
C GLY A 251 -17.89 -32.78 11.93
N TYR A 252 -17.06 -32.97 10.86
CA TYR A 252 -17.51 -32.56 9.53
C TYR A 252 -17.28 -33.57 8.39
N VAL A 253 -16.59 -34.68 8.61
CA VAL A 253 -16.35 -35.64 7.52
C VAL A 253 -17.64 -36.34 7.09
N GLU A 254 -18.48 -36.69 8.02
CA GLU A 254 -19.78 -37.34 7.76
C GLU A 254 -20.88 -36.34 7.36
N HIS A 255 -20.78 -35.09 7.84
CA HIS A 255 -21.76 -34.03 7.61
C HIS A 255 -21.06 -32.72 7.20
N PRO A 256 -20.57 -32.62 5.95
CA PRO A 256 -19.71 -31.51 5.53
C PRO A 256 -20.44 -30.18 5.31
N ASP A 257 -21.77 -30.18 5.15
CA ASP A 257 -22.54 -28.98 4.79
C ASP A 257 -22.36 -27.84 5.80
N GLY A 258 -22.26 -28.18 7.10
CA GLY A 258 -22.08 -27.19 8.16
C GLY A 258 -20.83 -26.35 7.97
N ILE A 259 -19.68 -26.96 7.62
CA ILE A 259 -18.44 -26.19 7.42
C ILE A 259 -18.51 -25.29 6.16
N TYR A 260 -19.12 -25.74 5.07
CA TYR A 260 -19.30 -24.92 3.88
C TYR A 260 -20.18 -23.70 4.16
N GLN A 261 -21.25 -23.88 4.96
CA GLN A 261 -22.13 -22.79 5.36
C GLN A 261 -21.39 -21.77 6.23
N HIS A 262 -20.60 -22.22 7.21
CA HIS A 262 -19.77 -21.34 8.01
C HIS A 262 -18.78 -20.54 7.15
N LEU A 263 -18.03 -21.21 6.25
CA LEU A 263 -17.07 -20.55 5.39
C LEU A 263 -17.72 -19.53 4.45
N SER A 264 -18.95 -19.79 3.98
CA SER A 264 -19.73 -18.84 3.21
C SER A 264 -20.13 -17.62 4.07
N ASN A 265 -20.66 -17.85 5.27
CA ASN A 265 -21.04 -16.78 6.21
C ASN A 265 -19.85 -15.93 6.67
N TYR A 266 -18.65 -16.48 6.57
CA TYR A 266 -17.39 -15.77 6.87
C TYR A 266 -16.86 -14.95 5.69
N GLY A 267 -17.58 -14.88 4.56
CA GLY A 267 -17.17 -14.15 3.35
C GLY A 267 -15.98 -14.78 2.61
N LEU A 268 -15.63 -16.05 2.94
CA LEU A 268 -14.46 -16.72 2.37
C LEU A 268 -14.75 -17.35 1.00
N LEU A 269 -16.01 -17.57 0.63
CA LEU A 269 -16.43 -18.26 -0.58
C LEU A 269 -17.10 -17.34 -1.61
N GLU A 270 -17.19 -16.05 -1.34
CA GLU A 270 -17.80 -15.07 -2.24
C GLU A 270 -16.76 -14.17 -2.89
N ARG A 271 -17.04 -13.73 -4.11
CA ARG A 271 -16.25 -12.68 -4.77
C ARG A 271 -16.53 -11.35 -4.10
N LEU A 272 -15.50 -10.72 -3.55
CA LEU A 272 -15.62 -9.40 -2.93
C LEU A 272 -15.55 -8.29 -3.99
N ASP A 273 -16.53 -7.41 -4.00
CA ASP A 273 -16.49 -6.20 -4.82
C ASP A 273 -15.82 -5.07 -4.01
N VAL A 274 -14.60 -4.75 -4.37
CA VAL A 274 -13.79 -3.68 -3.74
C VAL A 274 -13.75 -2.38 -4.55
N GLY A 275 -14.54 -2.29 -5.62
CA GLY A 275 -14.50 -1.16 -6.57
C GLY A 275 -13.37 -1.28 -7.60
N LEU A 276 -12.77 -2.46 -7.75
CA LEU A 276 -11.76 -2.76 -8.78
C LEU A 276 -12.18 -3.98 -9.60
N GLU A 277 -11.94 -3.91 -10.91
CA GLU A 277 -12.05 -5.09 -11.76
C GLU A 277 -10.93 -6.08 -11.48
N GLY A 278 -11.15 -7.36 -11.83
CA GLY A 278 -10.15 -8.42 -11.73
C GLY A 278 -9.99 -9.05 -10.36
N VAL A 279 -10.92 -8.82 -9.42
CA VAL A 279 -10.99 -9.60 -8.18
C VAL A 279 -11.40 -11.03 -8.48
N ALA A 280 -10.60 -12.00 -8.05
CA ALA A 280 -10.87 -13.41 -8.31
C ALA A 280 -12.02 -13.95 -7.45
N THR A 281 -12.73 -14.94 -8.00
CA THR A 281 -13.77 -15.68 -7.26
C THR A 281 -13.12 -16.85 -6.52
N PRO A 282 -13.30 -16.96 -5.19
CA PRO A 282 -12.80 -18.11 -4.42
C PRO A 282 -13.28 -19.46 -4.97
N THR A 283 -12.47 -20.49 -4.79
CA THR A 283 -12.82 -21.88 -5.15
C THR A 283 -12.59 -22.81 -3.96
N ILE A 284 -13.42 -23.83 -3.85
CA ILE A 284 -13.32 -24.86 -2.81
C ILE A 284 -13.79 -26.19 -3.37
N ILE A 285 -13.13 -27.30 -3.01
CA ILE A 285 -13.56 -28.64 -3.36
C ILE A 285 -14.85 -28.97 -2.61
N ARG A 286 -15.89 -29.35 -3.34
CA ARG A 286 -17.22 -29.69 -2.83
C ARG A 286 -17.51 -31.18 -2.92
N PRO A 287 -18.51 -31.73 -2.21
CA PRO A 287 -18.89 -33.13 -2.25
C PRO A 287 -19.21 -33.67 -3.65
N GLU A 288 -19.71 -32.82 -4.55
CA GLU A 288 -20.01 -33.17 -5.95
C GLU A 288 -18.78 -33.24 -6.86
N ASP A 289 -17.64 -32.74 -6.41
CA ASP A 289 -16.41 -32.73 -7.23
C ASP A 289 -15.75 -34.11 -7.26
N LYS A 290 -15.23 -34.51 -8.42
CA LYS A 290 -14.52 -35.79 -8.58
C LYS A 290 -13.28 -35.92 -7.69
N SER A 291 -12.70 -34.81 -7.26
CA SER A 291 -11.54 -34.75 -6.37
C SER A 291 -11.91 -34.86 -4.88
N TYR A 292 -13.21 -34.87 -4.54
CA TYR A 292 -13.66 -35.02 -3.17
C TYR A 292 -13.40 -36.41 -2.61
N GLY A 293 -12.96 -36.47 -1.36
CA GLY A 293 -12.70 -37.73 -0.65
C GLY A 293 -12.51 -37.53 0.84
N ASN A 294 -12.25 -38.61 1.57
CA ASN A 294 -12.13 -38.59 3.05
C ASN A 294 -11.08 -37.60 3.58
N SER A 295 -10.08 -37.22 2.77
CA SER A 295 -9.03 -36.26 3.13
C SER A 295 -9.41 -34.80 2.83
N THR A 296 -10.53 -34.53 2.13
CA THR A 296 -10.92 -33.18 1.70
C THR A 296 -11.20 -32.26 2.89
N ILE A 297 -12.10 -32.64 3.78
CA ILE A 297 -12.43 -31.80 4.95
C ILE A 297 -11.23 -31.63 5.90
N PRO A 298 -10.46 -32.68 6.26
CA PRO A 298 -9.20 -32.50 6.96
C PRO A 298 -8.17 -31.65 6.18
N GLY A 299 -8.21 -31.63 4.86
CA GLY A 299 -7.43 -30.73 4.01
C GLY A 299 -7.85 -29.28 4.16
N ILE A 300 -9.15 -29.00 3.98
CA ILE A 300 -9.75 -27.66 4.15
C ILE A 300 -9.45 -27.08 5.53
N SER A 301 -9.52 -27.89 6.60
CA SER A 301 -9.21 -27.44 7.96
C SER A 301 -7.78 -26.89 8.12
N ARG A 302 -6.88 -27.22 7.21
CA ARG A 302 -5.47 -26.83 7.18
C ARG A 302 -5.15 -25.84 6.04
N GLY A 303 -6.18 -25.45 5.25
CA GLY A 303 -6.09 -24.52 4.14
C GLY A 303 -5.65 -25.13 2.80
N TYR A 304 -5.96 -26.41 2.57
CA TYR A 304 -5.79 -27.11 1.29
C TYR A 304 -7.14 -27.48 0.69
N GLY A 305 -7.24 -27.52 -0.64
CA GLY A 305 -8.51 -27.78 -1.32
C GLY A 305 -9.50 -26.61 -1.29
N ILE A 306 -9.04 -25.46 -0.86
CA ILE A 306 -9.70 -24.14 -0.95
C ILE A 306 -8.67 -23.14 -1.48
N SER A 307 -9.06 -22.31 -2.44
CA SER A 307 -8.20 -21.24 -2.96
C SER A 307 -8.94 -19.91 -2.91
N VAL A 308 -8.33 -18.94 -2.24
CA VAL A 308 -8.94 -17.63 -1.98
C VAL A 308 -7.93 -16.50 -2.28
N PRO A 309 -8.40 -15.34 -2.74
CA PRO A 309 -7.58 -14.13 -2.75
C PRO A 309 -7.20 -13.71 -1.32
N ALA A 310 -6.07 -13.03 -1.17
CA ALA A 310 -5.62 -12.57 0.15
C ALA A 310 -6.62 -11.63 0.83
N ILE A 311 -7.36 -10.85 0.05
CA ILE A 311 -8.42 -9.95 0.56
C ILE A 311 -9.53 -10.72 1.28
N ASN A 312 -9.95 -11.91 0.80
CA ASN A 312 -10.95 -12.71 1.49
C ASN A 312 -10.45 -13.22 2.84
N THR A 313 -9.19 -13.69 2.89
CA THR A 313 -8.56 -14.06 4.16
C THR A 313 -8.52 -12.88 5.11
N LEU A 314 -8.06 -11.69 4.67
CA LEU A 314 -8.01 -10.49 5.49
C LEU A 314 -9.40 -10.08 5.98
N ASN A 315 -10.41 -10.12 5.10
CA ASN A 315 -11.76 -9.69 5.42
C ASN A 315 -12.38 -10.54 6.55
N PHE A 316 -12.11 -11.85 6.59
CA PHE A 316 -12.48 -12.71 7.70
C PHE A 316 -11.80 -12.26 9.01
N TYR A 317 -10.48 -12.02 9.01
CA TYR A 317 -9.77 -11.56 10.20
C TYR A 317 -10.21 -10.16 10.64
N ASN A 318 -10.58 -9.31 9.68
CA ASN A 318 -11.22 -8.01 9.95
C ASN A 318 -12.55 -8.20 10.68
N GLY A 319 -13.39 -9.15 10.25
CA GLY A 319 -14.66 -9.50 10.92
C GLY A 319 -14.46 -10.00 12.35
N VAL A 320 -13.43 -10.82 12.60
CA VAL A 320 -13.04 -11.23 13.96
C VAL A 320 -12.63 -10.01 14.80
N ALA A 321 -11.85 -9.11 14.25
CA ALA A 321 -11.45 -7.85 14.88
C ALA A 321 -12.65 -6.91 15.12
N ASN A 322 -13.65 -6.91 14.25
CA ASN A 322 -14.82 -6.01 14.25
C ASN A 322 -16.03 -6.59 15.01
N GLY A 323 -15.81 -7.40 16.01
CA GLY A 323 -16.92 -7.91 16.85
C GLY A 323 -17.82 -8.93 16.16
N GLY A 324 -17.34 -9.61 15.13
CA GLY A 324 -18.13 -10.59 14.36
C GLY A 324 -18.94 -9.97 13.21
N ARG A 325 -18.60 -8.75 12.78
CA ARG A 325 -19.20 -8.08 11.62
C ARG A 325 -18.21 -8.07 10.46
N ILE A 326 -18.59 -8.69 9.35
CA ILE A 326 -17.83 -8.66 8.10
C ILE A 326 -18.27 -7.45 7.29
N MET A 327 -17.35 -6.51 7.07
CA MET A 327 -17.60 -5.33 6.24
C MET A 327 -17.28 -5.63 4.79
N ARG A 328 -17.93 -4.91 3.86
CA ARG A 328 -17.51 -4.88 2.47
C ARG A 328 -16.21 -4.08 2.35
N PRO A 329 -15.12 -4.67 1.88
CA PRO A 329 -13.89 -3.91 1.62
C PRO A 329 -14.12 -2.96 0.44
N TYR A 330 -13.60 -1.73 0.50
CA TYR A 330 -13.73 -0.77 -0.61
C TYR A 330 -12.53 0.17 -0.73
N LEU A 331 -12.32 0.68 -1.94
CA LEU A 331 -11.18 1.53 -2.34
C LEU A 331 -11.56 2.96 -2.71
N VAL A 332 -12.85 3.26 -2.87
CA VAL A 332 -13.33 4.58 -3.29
C VAL A 332 -14.30 5.13 -2.26
N ASP A 333 -14.02 6.36 -1.80
CA ASP A 333 -14.89 7.09 -0.88
C ASP A 333 -16.03 7.78 -1.62
N ARG A 334 -15.69 8.55 -2.66
CA ARG A 334 -16.65 9.35 -3.39
C ARG A 334 -16.16 9.74 -4.79
N VAL A 335 -17.11 10.18 -5.61
CA VAL A 335 -16.88 10.77 -6.93
C VAL A 335 -17.46 12.18 -6.92
N GLU A 336 -16.68 13.16 -7.40
CA GLU A 336 -17.05 14.57 -7.51
C GLU A 336 -16.97 15.03 -8.96
N ASP A 337 -17.80 16.01 -9.33
CA ASP A 337 -17.66 16.71 -10.62
C ASP A 337 -16.50 17.72 -10.60
N ALA A 338 -16.28 18.39 -11.73
CA ALA A 338 -15.20 19.39 -11.86
C ALA A 338 -15.37 20.59 -10.92
N GLU A 339 -16.59 20.88 -10.49
CA GLU A 339 -16.97 21.97 -9.57
C GLU A 339 -16.87 21.54 -8.10
N GLY A 340 -16.56 20.27 -7.80
CA GLY A 340 -16.43 19.73 -6.46
C GLY A 340 -17.75 19.28 -5.82
N LYS A 341 -18.82 19.13 -6.61
CA LYS A 341 -20.09 18.58 -6.13
C LYS A 341 -20.01 17.06 -6.09
N VAL A 342 -20.36 16.47 -4.95
CA VAL A 342 -20.43 15.00 -4.80
C VAL A 342 -21.54 14.43 -5.68
N ILE A 343 -21.16 13.54 -6.59
CA ILE A 343 -22.06 12.83 -7.51
C ILE A 343 -22.42 11.45 -6.95
N GLN A 344 -21.46 10.79 -6.31
CA GLN A 344 -21.64 9.49 -5.69
C GLN A 344 -20.75 9.39 -4.44
N GLU A 345 -21.29 8.82 -3.38
CA GLU A 345 -20.58 8.53 -2.13
C GLU A 345 -20.74 7.06 -1.77
N PHE A 346 -19.65 6.44 -1.30
CA PHE A 346 -19.62 5.04 -0.89
C PHE A 346 -19.55 4.98 0.63
N GLN A 347 -20.58 4.41 1.25
CA GLN A 347 -20.66 4.26 2.69
C GLN A 347 -20.23 2.87 3.14
N PRO A 348 -19.68 2.71 4.35
CA PRO A 348 -19.42 1.40 4.93
C PRO A 348 -20.64 0.50 4.88
N GLN A 349 -20.48 -0.72 4.39
CA GLN A 349 -21.55 -1.70 4.25
C GLN A 349 -21.19 -2.99 5.00
N VAL A 350 -22.10 -3.48 5.81
CA VAL A 350 -22.00 -4.79 6.46
C VAL A 350 -22.45 -5.87 5.47
N LEU A 351 -21.61 -6.87 5.23
CA LEU A 351 -21.94 -8.05 4.42
C LEU A 351 -22.58 -9.14 5.28
N HIS A 352 -21.94 -9.45 6.42
CA HIS A 352 -22.43 -10.47 7.35
C HIS A 352 -22.33 -9.94 8.78
N GLU A 353 -23.40 -10.13 9.53
CA GLU A 353 -23.46 -9.82 10.97
C GLU A 353 -23.45 -11.11 11.80
N ASN A 354 -22.93 -11.02 13.01
CA ASN A 354 -22.98 -12.11 13.99
C ASN A 354 -22.45 -13.44 13.42
N ILE A 355 -21.25 -13.42 12.82
CA ILE A 355 -20.66 -14.60 12.17
C ILE A 355 -20.42 -15.79 13.11
N CYS A 356 -20.45 -15.58 14.43
CA CYS A 356 -20.40 -16.62 15.44
C CYS A 356 -20.99 -16.11 16.76
N LYS A 357 -21.14 -17.01 17.74
CA LYS A 357 -21.54 -16.66 19.11
C LYS A 357 -20.49 -15.78 19.80
N PRO A 358 -20.88 -14.85 20.68
CA PRO A 358 -19.93 -13.98 21.40
C PRO A 358 -18.81 -14.76 22.12
N ALA A 359 -19.17 -15.86 22.83
CA ALA A 359 -18.20 -16.69 23.54
C ALA A 359 -17.18 -17.39 22.60
N THR A 360 -17.62 -17.73 21.37
CA THR A 360 -16.76 -18.27 20.32
C THR A 360 -15.78 -17.20 19.85
N LEU A 361 -16.27 -15.97 19.62
CA LEU A 361 -15.45 -14.83 19.20
C LEU A 361 -14.36 -14.51 20.23
N ASP A 362 -14.73 -14.42 21.52
CA ASP A 362 -13.79 -14.17 22.62
C ASP A 362 -12.71 -15.26 22.70
N SER A 363 -13.11 -16.52 22.52
CA SER A 363 -12.19 -17.65 22.48
C SER A 363 -11.20 -17.55 21.32
N ILE A 364 -11.68 -17.22 20.13
CA ILE A 364 -10.83 -17.04 18.93
C ILE A 364 -9.89 -15.87 19.08
N ARG A 365 -10.34 -14.72 19.60
CA ARG A 365 -9.49 -13.56 19.86
C ARG A 365 -8.38 -13.91 20.84
N SER A 366 -8.72 -14.55 21.98
CA SER A 366 -7.73 -15.02 22.96
C SER A 366 -6.72 -16.00 22.33
N MET A 367 -7.18 -16.90 21.45
CA MET A 367 -6.27 -17.81 20.76
C MET A 367 -5.32 -17.06 19.79
N LEU A 368 -5.80 -16.06 19.05
CA LEU A 368 -4.98 -15.26 18.14
C LEU A 368 -3.94 -14.40 18.88
N ASP A 369 -4.27 -13.88 20.06
CA ASP A 369 -3.32 -13.23 20.96
C ASP A 369 -2.20 -14.19 21.35
N ASN A 370 -2.57 -15.41 21.74
CA ASN A 370 -1.61 -16.41 22.17
C ASN A 370 -0.75 -16.99 21.03
N VAL A 371 -1.17 -16.91 19.75
CA VAL A 371 -0.26 -17.18 18.62
C VAL A 371 0.94 -16.27 18.67
N VAL A 372 0.76 -14.99 19.04
CA VAL A 372 1.82 -13.98 19.13
C VAL A 372 2.54 -14.02 20.48
N LEU A 373 1.82 -14.26 21.58
CA LEU A 373 2.42 -14.27 22.92
C LEU A 373 3.20 -15.56 23.23
N GLN A 374 2.71 -16.71 22.77
CA GLN A 374 3.24 -18.04 23.16
C GLN A 374 3.48 -18.99 21.97
N GLY A 375 2.82 -18.72 20.82
CA GLY A 375 2.78 -19.61 19.66
C GLY A 375 3.82 -19.35 18.59
N THR A 376 3.46 -19.65 17.35
CA THR A 376 4.33 -19.61 16.16
C THR A 376 4.84 -18.22 15.80
N ALA A 377 4.22 -17.16 16.31
CA ALA A 377 4.59 -15.77 16.04
C ALA A 377 5.31 -15.07 17.21
N LYS A 378 5.57 -15.77 18.33
CA LYS A 378 6.15 -15.21 19.56
C LYS A 378 7.43 -14.40 19.34
N GLY A 379 8.37 -14.91 18.57
CA GLY A 379 9.64 -14.21 18.31
C GLY A 379 9.50 -13.10 17.26
N PRO A 380 8.97 -13.39 16.08
CA PRO A 380 9.02 -12.46 14.95
C PRO A 380 7.97 -11.35 14.99
N VAL A 381 6.82 -11.53 15.66
CA VAL A 381 5.69 -10.59 15.59
C VAL A 381 5.43 -9.86 16.90
N ARG A 382 5.77 -10.47 18.04
CA ARG A 382 5.57 -9.80 19.33
C ARG A 382 6.25 -8.44 19.36
N SER A 383 5.50 -7.43 19.79
CA SER A 383 5.97 -6.06 19.96
C SER A 383 5.80 -5.63 21.42
N ASP A 384 6.70 -4.79 21.90
CA ASP A 384 6.59 -4.13 23.21
C ASP A 384 5.91 -2.75 23.10
N LEU A 385 5.65 -2.28 21.87
CA LEU A 385 5.01 -0.99 21.60
C LEU A 385 3.50 -1.11 21.40
N ILE A 386 3.04 -2.18 20.74
CA ILE A 386 1.64 -2.38 20.36
C ILE A 386 1.27 -3.86 20.41
N SER A 387 0.08 -4.17 20.92
CA SER A 387 -0.45 -5.53 20.90
C SER A 387 -0.90 -5.93 19.49
N ILE A 388 -0.47 -7.11 19.04
CA ILE A 388 -0.80 -7.65 17.71
C ILE A 388 -1.38 -9.04 17.89
N SER A 389 -2.53 -9.30 17.27
CA SER A 389 -3.17 -10.61 17.22
C SER A 389 -3.20 -11.11 15.77
N GLY A 390 -3.03 -12.40 15.58
CA GLY A 390 -3.09 -12.94 14.22
C GLY A 390 -2.57 -14.36 14.10
N LYS A 391 -2.44 -14.81 12.84
CA LYS A 391 -2.07 -16.17 12.51
C LYS A 391 -1.02 -16.21 11.40
N THR A 392 -0.01 -17.03 11.62
CA THR A 392 0.98 -17.36 10.60
C THR A 392 0.41 -18.35 9.59
N GLY A 393 0.66 -18.12 8.32
CA GLY A 393 0.39 -19.05 7.22
C GLY A 393 1.68 -19.57 6.60
N THR A 394 1.66 -20.83 6.22
CA THR A 394 2.68 -21.44 5.37
C THR A 394 1.95 -22.49 4.54
N ALA A 395 1.91 -22.30 3.25
CA ALA A 395 1.33 -23.24 2.30
C ALA A 395 2.40 -23.72 1.32
N LEU A 396 2.41 -25.00 1.02
CA LEU A 396 3.18 -25.55 -0.08
C LEU A 396 2.35 -25.35 -1.36
N MET A 397 2.88 -24.65 -2.33
CA MET A 397 2.16 -24.37 -3.57
C MET A 397 2.19 -25.58 -4.51
N SER A 398 1.04 -25.89 -5.11
CA SER A 398 0.98 -26.89 -6.17
C SER A 398 1.41 -26.25 -7.50
N ASN A 399 2.24 -26.95 -8.28
CA ASN A 399 2.53 -26.53 -9.65
C ASN A 399 1.31 -26.70 -10.55
N HIS A 400 0.78 -25.62 -11.06
CA HIS A 400 -0.34 -25.61 -12.03
C HIS A 400 -0.03 -26.36 -13.35
N GLY A 401 1.20 -26.86 -13.53
CA GLY A 401 1.65 -27.63 -14.72
C GLY A 401 1.46 -29.13 -14.65
N GLY A 402 0.67 -29.69 -13.73
CA GLY A 402 0.26 -31.09 -13.73
C GLY A 402 1.14 -32.07 -12.92
N GLY A 403 2.11 -31.58 -12.14
CA GLY A 403 3.02 -32.44 -11.33
C GLY A 403 2.70 -32.54 -9.83
N GLY A 404 1.64 -31.85 -9.35
CA GLY A 404 1.32 -31.78 -7.92
C GLY A 404 2.41 -31.07 -7.08
N TYR A 405 2.38 -31.27 -5.75
CA TYR A 405 3.28 -30.59 -4.80
C TYR A 405 4.76 -31.02 -4.85
N ARG A 406 5.17 -31.94 -5.71
CA ARG A 406 6.51 -32.58 -5.69
C ARG A 406 7.36 -32.42 -6.94
N ALA A 407 6.86 -31.80 -8.01
CA ALA A 407 7.51 -31.94 -9.34
C ALA A 407 8.69 -30.99 -9.62
N SER A 408 8.97 -29.93 -8.84
CA SER A 408 10.02 -28.95 -9.18
C SER A 408 10.65 -28.22 -7.99
N GLY A 409 10.78 -28.89 -6.85
CA GLY A 409 11.22 -28.24 -5.61
C GLY A 409 10.05 -27.69 -4.80
N GLU A 410 10.29 -27.48 -3.50
CA GLU A 410 9.26 -26.95 -2.58
C GLU A 410 9.14 -25.43 -2.73
N VAL A 411 8.05 -24.97 -3.35
CA VAL A 411 7.67 -23.57 -3.41
C VAL A 411 6.70 -23.26 -2.28
N TYR A 412 7.05 -22.31 -1.42
CA TYR A 412 6.22 -21.91 -0.31
C TYR A 412 5.53 -20.56 -0.58
N MET A 413 4.28 -20.45 -0.19
CA MET A 413 3.67 -19.16 0.14
C MET A 413 3.68 -19.00 1.67
N THR A 414 4.28 -17.93 2.15
CA THR A 414 4.29 -17.57 3.56
C THR A 414 3.43 -16.36 3.78
N SER A 415 2.67 -16.33 4.86
CA SER A 415 1.78 -15.23 5.17
C SER A 415 1.67 -14.98 6.68
N PHE A 416 1.25 -13.78 7.03
CA PHE A 416 0.71 -13.45 8.33
C PHE A 416 -0.52 -12.57 8.13
N CYS A 417 -1.62 -12.95 8.78
CA CYS A 417 -2.86 -12.19 8.77
C CYS A 417 -3.30 -11.93 10.21
N GLY A 418 -3.67 -10.69 10.51
CA GLY A 418 -4.05 -10.30 11.86
C GLY A 418 -4.54 -8.87 11.95
N TYR A 419 -4.60 -8.36 13.18
CA TYR A 419 -5.10 -7.01 13.48
C TYR A 419 -4.35 -6.41 14.68
N PHE A 420 -4.43 -5.10 14.79
CA PHE A 420 -3.80 -4.32 15.87
C PHE A 420 -4.51 -2.97 16.10
N PRO A 421 -4.45 -2.42 17.36
CA PRO A 421 -4.13 -3.10 18.60
C PRO A 421 -5.04 -4.30 18.88
N SER A 422 -4.60 -5.29 19.67
CA SER A 422 -5.40 -6.50 19.95
C SER A 422 -6.67 -6.23 20.75
N ASP A 423 -6.59 -5.33 21.72
CA ASP A 423 -7.66 -4.97 22.66
C ASP A 423 -8.73 -4.06 22.05
N HIS A 424 -8.31 -3.09 21.25
CA HIS A 424 -9.17 -2.14 20.51
C HIS A 424 -8.75 -2.11 19.04
N PRO A 425 -9.11 -3.12 18.25
CA PRO A 425 -8.63 -3.25 16.88
C PRO A 425 -9.06 -2.07 16.00
N LYS A 426 -8.08 -1.38 15.41
CA LYS A 426 -8.28 -0.30 14.45
C LYS A 426 -7.93 -0.72 13.03
N TYR A 427 -6.91 -1.55 12.90
CA TYR A 427 -6.40 -1.97 11.60
C TYR A 427 -6.29 -3.49 11.54
N SER A 428 -6.68 -4.05 10.42
CA SER A 428 -6.35 -5.42 10.04
C SER A 428 -5.34 -5.40 8.90
N CYS A 429 -4.41 -6.37 8.90
CA CYS A 429 -3.33 -6.40 7.94
C CYS A 429 -3.00 -7.84 7.53
N ILE A 430 -2.74 -8.05 6.24
CA ILE A 430 -2.16 -9.27 5.70
C ILE A 430 -0.91 -8.93 4.90
N ILE A 431 0.14 -9.72 5.10
CA ILE A 431 1.28 -9.81 4.18
C ILE A 431 1.40 -11.26 3.73
N PHE A 432 1.61 -11.46 2.44
CA PHE A 432 2.00 -12.75 1.89
C PHE A 432 3.18 -12.60 0.93
N VAL A 433 4.04 -13.61 0.92
CA VAL A 433 5.27 -13.66 0.11
C VAL A 433 5.40 -15.04 -0.49
N VAL A 434 5.61 -15.10 -1.79
CA VAL A 434 5.68 -16.34 -2.57
C VAL A 434 7.10 -16.63 -3.00
N ASN A 435 7.48 -17.90 -2.85
CA ASN A 435 8.79 -18.43 -3.15
C ASN A 435 9.94 -17.67 -2.46
N PRO A 436 9.86 -17.45 -1.13
CA PRO A 436 10.99 -16.86 -0.41
C PRO A 436 12.17 -17.83 -0.33
N HIS A 437 13.40 -17.30 -0.38
CA HIS A 437 14.64 -18.04 -0.29
C HIS A 437 15.36 -17.82 1.06
N GLY A 438 16.40 -18.59 1.32
CA GLY A 438 17.25 -18.44 2.50
C GLY A 438 16.72 -19.08 3.78
N ALA A 439 17.38 -18.77 4.90
CA ALA A 439 17.04 -19.32 6.20
C ALA A 439 15.70 -18.75 6.72
N GLY A 440 14.81 -19.64 7.18
CA GLY A 440 13.47 -19.25 7.66
C GLY A 440 12.43 -19.05 6.56
N ARG A 441 12.75 -19.36 5.30
CA ARG A 441 11.87 -19.21 4.13
C ARG A 441 10.48 -19.84 4.29
N ALA A 442 10.39 -20.95 5.04
CA ALA A 442 9.12 -21.64 5.29
C ALA A 442 8.41 -21.16 6.56
N SER A 443 8.73 -19.99 7.07
CA SER A 443 8.12 -19.45 8.29
C SER A 443 7.32 -18.17 8.00
N GLY A 444 6.00 -18.28 8.00
CA GLY A 444 5.11 -17.12 7.85
C GLY A 444 5.35 -16.02 8.90
N GLY A 445 5.75 -16.41 10.12
CA GLY A 445 6.13 -15.44 11.17
C GLY A 445 7.39 -14.64 10.81
N ILE A 446 8.42 -15.31 10.29
CA ILE A 446 9.71 -14.67 9.97
C ILE A 446 9.59 -13.84 8.69
N VAL A 447 9.00 -14.40 7.62
CA VAL A 447 8.96 -13.76 6.31
C VAL A 447 7.88 -12.68 6.24
N ALA A 448 6.65 -12.96 6.65
CA ALA A 448 5.53 -12.04 6.54
C ALA A 448 5.23 -11.31 7.87
N GLY A 449 5.31 -12.02 9.00
CA GLY A 449 4.94 -11.48 10.30
C GLY A 449 5.83 -10.32 10.76
N ARG A 450 7.13 -10.34 10.45
CA ARG A 450 8.03 -9.20 10.72
C ARG A 450 7.59 -7.94 9.99
N GLY A 451 7.12 -8.07 8.75
CA GLY A 451 6.58 -6.94 7.99
C GLY A 451 5.33 -6.36 8.64
N VAL A 452 4.39 -7.21 9.09
CA VAL A 452 3.18 -6.75 9.81
C VAL A 452 3.54 -6.09 11.15
N LYS A 453 4.48 -6.65 11.92
CA LYS A 453 4.99 -6.01 13.14
C LYS A 453 5.51 -4.61 12.85
N ARG A 454 6.35 -4.47 11.83
CA ARG A 454 6.90 -3.17 11.43
C ARG A 454 5.82 -2.17 11.06
N ILE A 455 4.82 -2.58 10.24
CA ILE A 455 3.67 -1.73 9.89
C ILE A 455 2.95 -1.26 11.16
N ALA A 456 2.65 -2.17 12.08
CA ALA A 456 1.95 -1.85 13.32
C ALA A 456 2.73 -0.86 14.20
N GLU A 457 4.03 -1.08 14.39
CA GLU A 457 4.92 -0.22 15.19
C GLU A 457 5.07 1.17 14.57
N GLU A 458 5.22 1.29 13.25
CA GLU A 458 5.33 2.57 12.57
C GLU A 458 4.02 3.36 12.62
N ILE A 459 2.88 2.72 12.37
CA ILE A 459 1.56 3.35 12.48
C ILE A 459 1.31 3.81 13.92
N TYR A 460 1.65 2.97 14.91
CA TYR A 460 1.52 3.33 16.31
C TYR A 460 2.36 4.55 16.67
N THR A 461 3.59 4.60 16.22
CA THR A 461 4.51 5.73 16.46
C THR A 461 4.00 7.02 15.80
N LEU A 462 3.45 6.95 14.58
CA LEU A 462 2.86 8.11 13.90
C LEU A 462 1.57 8.60 14.58
N SER A 463 0.77 7.68 15.11
CA SER A 463 -0.53 8.00 15.73
C SER A 463 -0.41 8.50 17.16
N ASN A 464 0.74 8.29 17.80
CA ASN A 464 0.98 8.68 19.18
C ASN A 464 2.17 9.65 19.29
N PRO A 465 2.00 10.91 18.90
CA PRO A 465 3.04 11.92 19.04
C PRO A 465 3.44 12.15 20.52
N ILE A 466 2.62 11.69 21.48
CA ILE A 466 2.88 11.70 22.93
C ILE A 466 4.05 10.78 23.33
N LEU A 467 4.37 9.73 22.55
CA LEU A 467 5.57 8.92 22.81
C LEU A 467 6.88 9.71 22.64
N LEU A 468 6.84 10.84 21.93
CA LEU A 468 7.93 11.81 21.93
C LEU A 468 8.01 12.59 23.25
N ASP A 469 6.92 12.66 24.02
CA ASP A 469 6.85 13.34 25.32
C ASP A 469 7.20 12.43 26.52
N THR A 470 7.19 11.10 26.37
CA THR A 470 7.62 10.14 27.40
C THR A 470 9.13 9.85 27.39
N ILE A 471 9.85 10.30 26.37
CA ILE A 471 11.28 10.49 26.48
C ILE A 471 11.44 11.62 27.50
N THR A 472 11.98 11.29 28.70
CA THR A 472 12.39 12.25 29.72
C THR A 472 12.81 13.56 29.09
N PRO A 473 12.29 14.72 29.55
CA PRO A 473 12.60 15.99 28.91
C PRO A 473 14.10 16.25 29.01
N HIS A 474 14.82 15.84 27.96
CA HIS A 474 16.17 16.35 27.77
C HIS A 474 16.09 17.87 27.64
N PRO A 475 16.98 18.60 28.28
CA PRO A 475 17.02 20.04 28.16
C PRO A 475 16.98 20.43 26.67
N ALA A 476 16.32 21.55 26.35
CA ALA A 476 16.09 21.96 24.94
C ALA A 476 17.38 21.92 24.10
N SER A 477 18.52 22.15 24.71
CA SER A 477 19.86 22.05 24.10
C SER A 477 20.25 20.65 23.64
N GLU A 478 19.75 19.57 24.30
CA GLU A 478 20.01 18.19 23.87
C GLU A 478 19.02 17.71 22.80
N ARG A 479 17.76 18.14 22.87
CA ARG A 479 16.75 17.88 21.83
C ARG A 479 17.18 18.47 20.48
N LEU A 480 17.78 19.66 20.50
CA LEU A 480 18.28 20.33 19.30
C LEU A 480 19.47 19.63 18.64
N LYS A 481 20.26 18.83 19.39
CA LYS A 481 21.40 18.08 18.82
C LYS A 481 20.99 16.97 17.87
N HIS A 482 19.76 16.45 17.97
CA HIS A 482 19.26 15.33 17.19
C HIS A 482 18.17 15.73 16.20
N LEU A 483 17.78 17.00 16.17
CA LEU A 483 16.74 17.47 15.24
C LEU A 483 17.39 17.92 13.94
N GLU A 484 17.03 17.24 12.84
CA GLU A 484 17.49 17.61 11.49
C GLU A 484 16.34 18.23 10.69
N LEU A 485 16.16 19.54 10.84
CA LEU A 485 15.22 20.32 10.05
C LEU A 485 15.85 20.61 8.68
N ALA A 486 15.17 20.25 7.59
CA ALA A 486 15.59 20.59 6.24
C ALA A 486 15.23 22.04 5.90
N GLY A 487 16.04 22.68 5.09
CA GLY A 487 15.78 24.04 4.58
C GLY A 487 14.65 24.02 3.55
N GLY A 488 14.01 25.18 3.39
CA GLY A 488 12.93 25.40 2.43
C GLY A 488 12.45 26.84 2.45
N GLU A 489 11.24 27.09 1.93
CA GLU A 489 10.60 28.41 1.97
C GLU A 489 10.42 28.87 3.42
N LYS A 490 10.86 30.10 3.74
CA LYS A 490 10.89 30.67 5.10
C LYS A 490 9.57 30.46 5.83
N LYS A 491 8.44 30.80 5.22
CA LYS A 491 7.11 30.68 5.81
C LYS A 491 6.78 29.25 6.23
N ARG A 492 7.19 28.25 5.45
CA ARG A 492 6.98 26.82 5.77
C ARG A 492 7.86 26.38 6.92
N VAL A 493 9.14 26.74 6.88
CA VAL A 493 10.10 26.40 7.95
C VAL A 493 9.70 27.04 9.27
N GLU A 494 9.32 28.34 9.29
CA GLU A 494 8.82 29.05 10.49
C GLU A 494 7.53 28.40 11.04
N SER A 495 6.61 28.00 10.16
CA SER A 495 5.38 27.31 10.58
C SER A 495 5.69 25.99 11.28
N PHE A 496 6.66 25.24 10.77
CA PHE A 496 7.12 24.00 11.38
C PHE A 496 7.81 24.26 12.73
N VAL A 497 8.76 25.19 12.78
CA VAL A 497 9.48 25.61 14.01
C VAL A 497 8.48 25.99 15.10
N LYS A 498 7.44 26.77 14.74
CA LYS A 498 6.37 27.19 15.65
C LYS A 498 5.48 26.02 16.10
N ALA A 499 5.07 25.17 15.18
CA ALA A 499 4.20 24.01 15.47
C ALA A 499 4.86 23.04 16.45
N TYR A 500 6.16 22.81 16.29
CA TYR A 500 6.94 21.92 17.15
C TYR A 500 7.61 22.62 18.34
N LYS A 501 7.28 23.92 18.60
CA LYS A 501 7.81 24.71 19.72
C LYS A 501 9.33 24.69 19.82
N ILE A 502 10.01 24.69 18.66
CA ILE A 502 11.46 24.74 18.59
C ILE A 502 11.90 26.17 18.92
N PRO A 503 12.84 26.39 19.84
CA PRO A 503 13.36 27.72 20.12
C PRO A 503 13.99 28.32 18.86
N GLU A 504 13.50 29.48 18.41
CA GLU A 504 14.07 30.21 17.28
C GLU A 504 14.94 31.35 17.82
N VAL A 505 16.21 31.35 17.43
CA VAL A 505 17.13 32.46 17.72
C VAL A 505 17.06 33.45 16.56
N ARG A 506 16.63 34.68 16.84
CA ARG A 506 16.56 35.74 15.83
C ARG A 506 17.90 36.48 15.79
N SER A 507 18.58 36.39 14.65
CA SER A 507 19.69 37.28 14.37
C SER A 507 19.16 38.64 13.88
N ASP A 508 19.91 39.74 14.10
CA ASP A 508 19.53 41.11 13.72
C ASP A 508 19.22 41.31 12.23
N GLY A 509 19.53 40.32 11.38
CA GLY A 509 19.23 40.32 9.94
C GLY A 509 17.96 39.56 9.53
N SER A 510 17.34 38.77 10.42
CA SER A 510 16.24 37.84 10.06
C SER A 510 14.94 38.54 9.69
N SER A 511 14.72 39.76 10.16
CA SER A 511 13.50 40.56 9.90
C SER A 511 13.41 41.11 8.47
N LYS A 512 14.52 41.11 7.70
CA LYS A 512 14.59 41.61 6.30
C LYS A 512 14.42 40.53 5.24
N VAL A 513 14.29 39.27 5.64
CA VAL A 513 14.16 38.12 4.72
C VAL A 513 12.70 37.97 4.29
N ALA A 514 12.43 38.00 2.99
CA ALA A 514 11.06 37.85 2.46
C ALA A 514 10.48 36.46 2.79
N SER A 515 9.15 36.37 2.96
CA SER A 515 8.46 35.15 3.36
C SER A 515 8.58 34.00 2.35
N ASP A 516 8.84 34.33 1.07
CA ASP A 516 9.04 33.42 -0.05
C ASP A 516 10.52 33.08 -0.30
N GLN A 517 11.43 33.64 0.50
CA GLN A 517 12.86 33.34 0.36
C GLN A 517 13.20 32.00 1.01
N LEU A 518 14.10 31.26 0.36
CA LEU A 518 14.62 29.99 0.89
C LEU A 518 15.55 30.24 2.07
N VAL A 519 15.38 29.43 3.11
CA VAL A 519 16.22 29.45 4.30
C VAL A 519 16.74 28.07 4.63
N VAL A 520 17.90 27.99 5.25
CA VAL A 520 18.47 26.77 5.80
C VAL A 520 18.62 26.95 7.31
N PRO A 521 18.09 26.01 8.13
CA PRO A 521 18.24 26.07 9.56
C PRO A 521 19.66 25.71 9.99
N GLN A 522 20.23 26.50 10.89
CA GLN A 522 21.45 26.20 11.62
C GLN A 522 21.14 26.02 13.10
N TYR A 523 21.69 24.99 13.72
CA TYR A 523 21.46 24.66 15.11
C TYR A 523 22.51 25.27 16.01
N GLY A 524 22.12 26.16 16.89
CA GLY A 524 22.91 26.73 17.96
C GLY A 524 22.62 26.09 19.31
N ARG A 525 23.31 26.53 20.36
CA ARG A 525 23.08 26.06 21.75
C ARG A 525 21.71 26.48 22.29
N GLU A 526 21.15 27.59 21.81
CA GLU A 526 19.93 28.19 22.34
C GLU A 526 18.70 27.98 21.44
N GLY A 527 18.89 27.51 20.21
CA GLY A 527 17.79 27.32 19.29
C GLY A 527 18.22 27.15 17.83
N VAL A 528 17.27 27.32 16.93
CA VAL A 528 17.47 27.26 15.48
C VAL A 528 17.52 28.67 14.92
N GLU A 529 18.55 28.99 14.17
CA GLU A 529 18.69 30.21 13.39
C GLU A 529 18.43 29.94 11.91
N LEU A 530 17.57 30.73 11.26
CA LEU A 530 17.20 30.56 9.87
C LEU A 530 18.07 31.47 8.97
N HIS A 531 19.02 30.84 8.26
CA HIS A 531 19.93 31.55 7.36
C HIS A 531 19.35 31.63 5.96
N PRO A 532 19.17 32.84 5.38
CA PRO A 532 18.67 33.00 4.03
C PRO A 532 19.68 32.47 3.00
N LEU A 533 19.15 31.77 1.99
CA LEU A 533 19.92 31.42 0.80
C LEU A 533 19.91 32.60 -0.18
N ALA A 534 21.06 32.85 -0.83
CA ALA A 534 21.15 33.87 -1.86
C ALA A 534 20.20 33.57 -3.02
N ARG A 535 19.53 34.59 -3.58
CA ARG A 535 18.76 34.46 -4.82
C ARG A 535 19.72 34.22 -5.98
N TYR A 536 19.41 33.24 -6.81
CA TYR A 536 20.29 32.83 -7.92
C TYR A 536 19.85 33.44 -9.23
N SER A 537 20.87 33.75 -10.07
CA SER A 537 20.65 34.14 -11.45
C SER A 537 20.30 32.95 -12.32
N LYS A 538 19.45 33.14 -13.31
CA LYS A 538 19.10 32.09 -14.28
C LYS A 538 20.38 31.66 -15.03
N GLY A 539 20.54 30.34 -15.22
CA GLY A 539 21.71 29.78 -15.93
C GLY A 539 22.96 29.55 -15.06
N VAL A 540 22.84 29.67 -13.73
CA VAL A 540 23.92 29.40 -12.77
C VAL A 540 23.45 28.42 -11.71
N MET A 541 24.30 27.44 -11.37
CA MET A 541 23.95 26.39 -10.39
C MET A 541 23.70 26.97 -9.00
N PRO A 542 22.49 26.79 -8.44
CA PRO A 542 22.16 27.28 -7.10
C PRO A 542 22.79 26.44 -5.99
N ARG A 543 22.84 26.99 -4.78
CA ARG A 543 23.14 26.22 -3.56
C ARG A 543 21.92 25.43 -3.14
N LEU A 544 22.02 24.10 -3.14
CA LEU A 544 20.94 23.19 -2.78
C LEU A 544 21.22 22.45 -1.47
N VAL A 545 22.47 22.48 -1.02
CA VAL A 545 22.90 21.81 0.21
C VAL A 545 22.16 22.38 1.41
N GLY A 546 21.54 21.48 2.21
CA GLY A 546 20.73 21.80 3.36
C GLY A 546 19.22 21.86 3.09
N LEU A 547 18.77 21.91 1.83
CA LEU A 547 17.37 21.93 1.45
C LEU A 547 16.70 20.55 1.60
N ALA A 548 15.37 20.57 1.76
CA ALA A 548 14.54 19.39 1.55
C ALA A 548 14.64 18.92 0.09
N PRO A 549 14.57 17.60 -0.20
CA PRO A 549 14.65 17.08 -1.57
C PRO A 549 13.63 17.72 -2.53
N SER A 550 12.39 17.87 -2.08
CA SER A 550 11.31 18.49 -2.87
C SER A 550 11.62 19.92 -3.27
N GLU A 551 12.20 20.69 -2.36
CA GLU A 551 12.57 22.07 -2.63
C GLU A 551 13.79 22.15 -3.58
N ALA A 552 14.78 21.28 -3.37
CA ALA A 552 15.95 21.21 -4.24
C ALA A 552 15.57 20.79 -5.67
N VAL A 553 14.68 19.81 -5.82
CA VAL A 553 14.14 19.39 -7.13
C VAL A 553 13.39 20.53 -7.81
N TYR A 554 12.57 21.27 -7.07
CA TYR A 554 11.85 22.43 -7.59
C TYR A 554 12.82 23.50 -8.13
N GLN A 555 13.87 23.84 -7.36
CA GLN A 555 14.87 24.81 -7.78
C GLN A 555 15.66 24.36 -9.03
N ILE A 556 15.97 23.07 -9.14
CA ILE A 556 16.62 22.47 -10.32
C ILE A 556 15.69 22.52 -11.54
N SER A 557 14.42 22.20 -11.35
CA SER A 557 13.41 22.22 -12.41
C SER A 557 13.21 23.62 -13.00
N LEU A 558 13.26 24.67 -12.17
CA LEU A 558 13.19 26.06 -12.61
C LEU A 558 14.37 26.45 -13.52
N GLN A 559 15.51 25.76 -13.40
CA GLN A 559 16.70 25.95 -14.25
C GLN A 559 16.69 25.07 -15.52
N GLY A 560 15.69 24.18 -15.66
CA GLY A 560 15.57 23.26 -16.80
C GLY A 560 16.57 22.10 -16.77
N LEU A 561 17.05 21.72 -15.58
CA LEU A 561 18.00 20.62 -15.39
C LEU A 561 17.28 19.32 -15.06
N GLU A 562 17.93 18.18 -15.34
CA GLU A 562 17.50 16.87 -14.89
C GLU A 562 18.11 16.52 -13.53
N VAL A 563 17.33 15.95 -12.62
CA VAL A 563 17.80 15.60 -11.28
C VAL A 563 17.81 14.10 -11.05
N GLN A 564 18.86 13.60 -10.40
CA GLN A 564 18.93 12.27 -9.84
C GLN A 564 19.19 12.37 -8.34
N LEU A 565 18.30 11.77 -7.53
CA LEU A 565 18.44 11.69 -6.08
C LEU A 565 19.12 10.37 -5.70
N VAL A 566 20.07 10.44 -4.76
CA VAL A 566 20.80 9.29 -4.22
C VAL A 566 20.77 9.37 -2.70
N GLY A 567 20.11 8.39 -2.04
CA GLY A 567 19.93 8.37 -0.58
C GLY A 567 18.61 8.95 -0.13
N TYR A 568 18.48 9.27 1.16
CA TYR A 568 17.29 9.85 1.80
C TYR A 568 17.70 10.89 2.85
N GLY A 569 16.79 11.79 3.22
CA GLY A 569 17.06 12.90 4.13
C GLY A 569 17.19 14.23 3.39
N ARG A 570 17.98 15.17 3.91
CA ARG A 570 18.24 16.45 3.26
C ARG A 570 19.38 16.37 2.25
N VAL A 571 19.52 17.36 1.39
CA VAL A 571 20.65 17.45 0.44
C VAL A 571 21.94 17.69 1.21
N LEU A 572 22.89 16.76 1.13
CA LEU A 572 24.22 16.86 1.72
C LEU A 572 25.27 17.34 0.70
N ALA A 573 25.13 16.93 -0.57
CA ALA A 573 26.03 17.31 -1.63
C ALA A 573 25.32 17.39 -2.98
N GLN A 574 25.84 18.19 -3.89
CA GLN A 574 25.41 18.34 -5.27
C GLN A 574 26.58 18.13 -6.22
N SER A 575 26.35 17.43 -7.35
CA SER A 575 27.42 17.06 -8.29
C SER A 575 27.98 18.22 -9.10
N ILE A 576 27.21 19.30 -9.27
CA ILE A 576 27.63 20.52 -9.93
C ILE A 576 27.91 21.57 -8.86
N PRO A 577 29.13 22.18 -8.82
CA PRO A 577 29.48 23.21 -7.84
C PRO A 577 28.58 24.44 -7.96
N ILE A 578 28.35 25.10 -6.83
CA ILE A 578 27.60 26.37 -6.75
C ILE A 578 28.26 27.42 -7.63
N GLY A 579 27.46 28.20 -8.36
CA GLY A 579 27.96 29.27 -9.22
C GLY A 579 28.49 28.83 -10.59
N THR A 580 28.50 27.52 -10.89
CA THR A 580 28.88 26.99 -12.19
C THR A 580 27.82 27.34 -13.24
N PRO A 581 28.18 27.84 -14.45
CA PRO A 581 27.25 27.97 -15.57
C PRO A 581 26.62 26.61 -15.92
N ILE A 582 25.28 26.60 -16.12
CA ILE A 582 24.51 25.42 -16.41
C ILE A 582 23.66 25.59 -17.67
N HIS A 583 23.34 24.48 -18.33
CA HIS A 583 22.53 24.44 -19.55
C HIS A 583 21.31 23.56 -19.36
N PRO A 584 20.15 23.91 -19.96
CA PRO A 584 18.94 23.06 -19.91
C PRO A 584 19.23 21.63 -20.39
N GLY A 585 18.64 20.64 -19.71
CA GLY A 585 18.86 19.20 -19.96
C GLY A 585 20.14 18.62 -19.31
N GLN A 586 20.95 19.42 -18.64
CA GLN A 586 22.11 18.92 -17.91
C GLN A 586 21.69 18.16 -16.66
N LYS A 587 22.32 17.00 -16.40
CA LYS A 587 21.99 16.13 -15.27
C LYS A 587 22.74 16.56 -14.00
N VAL A 588 21.99 16.68 -12.90
CA VAL A 588 22.51 16.96 -11.55
C VAL A 588 22.22 15.78 -10.63
N ILE A 589 23.22 15.32 -9.91
CA ILE A 589 23.08 14.29 -8.87
C ILE A 589 23.09 14.99 -7.51
N LEU A 590 22.05 14.73 -6.71
CA LEU A 590 21.96 15.18 -5.32
C LEU A 590 22.14 13.99 -4.39
N HIS A 591 23.14 14.06 -3.53
CA HIS A 591 23.34 13.09 -2.45
C HIS A 591 22.57 13.54 -1.22
N LEU A 592 21.66 12.68 -0.78
CA LEU A 592 20.81 12.90 0.38
C LEU A 592 21.34 12.13 1.58
N GLY A 593 21.14 12.66 2.77
CA GLY A 593 21.51 11.98 4.00
C GLY A 593 21.11 12.77 5.24
N ASN A 594 21.23 12.12 6.38
CA ASN A 594 21.11 12.73 7.70
C ASN A 594 22.52 12.85 8.27
N ASN A 595 22.88 13.99 8.85
CA ASN A 595 24.16 14.17 9.54
C ASN A 595 24.16 13.42 10.88
N HIS A 596 24.28 12.09 10.87
CA HIS A 596 24.76 11.42 12.07
C HIS A 596 26.25 11.77 12.22
N ARG A 597 26.55 12.77 13.04
CA ARG A 597 27.92 12.87 13.59
C ARG A 597 28.13 11.61 14.44
N GLN A 598 29.12 10.81 14.03
CA GLN A 598 29.75 9.79 14.85
C GLN A 598 30.20 10.37 16.19
#